data_2917f8efdc132ae7b277b197830787b7
#
_entry.id   2917f8efdc132ae7b277b197830787b7
#
_cell.length_a   1.000
_cell.length_b   1.000
_cell.length_c   1.000
_cell.angle_alpha   90.00
_cell.angle_beta   90.00
_cell.angle_gamma   90.00
#
_symmetry.space_group_name_H-M   'P 1'
#
loop_
_entity.id
_entity.type
_entity.pdbx_description
1 polymer ?
#
loop_
_entity_poly.entity_id
_entity_poly.type
_entity_poly.pdbx_seq_one_letter_code
_entity_poly.pdbx_strand_id
1 'polypeptide(L)'
;HYRRLAYANEHFTAAVPGWKSDRGRIYIIHGPPDAIEKHPSAGTYNRPPHEGGGSTQAYPFEVWFYRELEGVGTDVELEFVDVSLTGEYRLVSDPDKKDALLLVPGAGSTLAEQLGAAEKGDRPRFSPGNRDSYPLMPQRAKDSPFQRYETYEMVQRPPKLRHPELRELVSASVEYATLPLEVETAYFQPAQGRFQVVVFLVPGGGLLTPEAEFVVYGRVTDLGRRVVFEFDDEWKPDSLEAPPVWSRPLMLAQPGPYKLELAVKDATG
;
A
#
# COMPACT_ATOMS: atom_id res chain seq x y z
N HIS A 1 -6.80 -7.05 -14.70
CA HIS A 1 -6.88 -5.63 -15.05
C HIS A 1 -8.31 -5.24 -15.45
N TYR A 2 -8.94 -5.86 -16.46
CA TYR A 2 -10.29 -5.49 -16.92
C TYR A 2 -11.38 -5.55 -15.85
N ARG A 3 -11.34 -6.50 -14.91
CA ARG A 3 -12.29 -6.53 -13.79
C ARG A 3 -12.13 -5.34 -12.85
N ARG A 4 -10.90 -4.95 -12.55
CA ARG A 4 -10.65 -3.77 -11.71
C ARG A 4 -11.14 -2.49 -12.40
N LEU A 5 -10.98 -2.42 -13.72
CA LEU A 5 -11.46 -1.31 -14.53
C LEU A 5 -13.00 -1.24 -14.56
N ALA A 6 -13.67 -2.39 -14.70
CA ALA A 6 -15.13 -2.48 -14.65
C ALA A 6 -15.63 -2.07 -13.25
N TYR A 7 -15.04 -2.62 -12.19
CA TYR A 7 -15.37 -2.25 -10.81
C TYR A 7 -15.18 -0.76 -10.54
N ALA A 8 -14.06 -0.19 -10.99
CA ALA A 8 -13.79 1.24 -10.83
C ALA A 8 -14.86 2.09 -11.52
N ASN A 9 -15.28 1.71 -12.72
CA ASN A 9 -16.35 2.42 -13.43
C ASN A 9 -17.72 2.30 -12.74
N GLU A 10 -18.02 1.16 -12.18
CA GLU A 10 -19.28 0.93 -11.47
C GLU A 10 -19.35 1.71 -10.14
N HIS A 11 -18.25 1.74 -9.37
CA HIS A 11 -18.26 2.20 -7.99
C HIS A 11 -17.69 3.61 -7.78
N PHE A 12 -16.84 4.10 -8.70
CA PHE A 12 -16.12 5.35 -8.48
C PHE A 12 -16.42 6.41 -9.55
N THR A 13 -17.40 6.18 -10.41
CA THR A 13 -17.84 7.17 -11.39
C THR A 13 -18.58 8.31 -10.68
N ALA A 14 -18.19 9.55 -10.98
CA ALA A 14 -18.84 10.77 -10.53
C ALA A 14 -18.81 11.80 -11.67
N ALA A 15 -18.16 12.94 -11.50
CA ALA A 15 -17.93 13.93 -12.56
C ALA A 15 -17.04 13.39 -13.69
N VAL A 16 -16.18 12.42 -13.36
CA VAL A 16 -15.31 11.72 -14.33
C VAL A 16 -15.62 10.22 -14.33
N PRO A 17 -15.31 9.50 -15.42
CA PRO A 17 -15.40 8.04 -15.45
C PRO A 17 -14.58 7.42 -14.30
N GLY A 18 -15.11 6.36 -13.66
CA GLY A 18 -14.50 5.79 -12.46
C GLY A 18 -13.04 5.39 -12.64
N TRP A 19 -12.63 4.89 -13.79
CA TRP A 19 -11.25 4.54 -14.08
C TRP A 19 -10.28 5.75 -14.15
N LYS A 20 -10.81 6.96 -14.32
CA LYS A 20 -10.05 8.22 -14.31
C LYS A 20 -10.01 8.87 -12.93
N SER A 21 -10.93 8.51 -12.03
CA SER A 21 -10.94 9.04 -10.68
C SER A 21 -9.71 8.57 -9.90
N ASP A 22 -9.30 9.31 -8.88
CA ASP A 22 -8.15 8.93 -8.06
C ASP A 22 -8.38 7.59 -7.36
N ARG A 23 -9.59 7.36 -6.80
CA ARG A 23 -9.96 6.06 -6.23
C ARG A 23 -9.86 4.93 -7.24
N GLY A 24 -10.36 5.17 -8.45
CA GLY A 24 -10.32 4.18 -9.52
C GLY A 24 -8.91 3.86 -9.98
N ARG A 25 -8.06 4.86 -10.12
CA ARG A 25 -6.66 4.67 -10.50
C ARG A 25 -5.91 3.84 -9.46
N ILE A 26 -6.03 4.19 -8.18
CA ILE A 26 -5.40 3.44 -7.09
C ILE A 26 -5.93 1.99 -7.05
N TYR A 27 -7.25 1.81 -7.16
CA TYR A 27 -7.86 0.48 -7.19
C TYR A 27 -7.39 -0.38 -8.38
N ILE A 28 -7.24 0.22 -9.56
CA ILE A 28 -6.77 -0.48 -10.76
C ILE A 28 -5.32 -0.92 -10.58
N ILE A 29 -4.47 -0.05 -10.07
CA ILE A 29 -3.04 -0.31 -9.88
C ILE A 29 -2.83 -1.34 -8.77
N HIS A 30 -3.30 -1.06 -7.57
CA HIS A 30 -2.97 -1.81 -6.36
C HIS A 30 -4.02 -2.85 -5.96
N GLY A 31 -5.24 -2.73 -6.48
CA GLY A 31 -6.34 -3.61 -6.10
C GLY A 31 -7.16 -3.08 -4.93
N PRO A 32 -8.05 -3.92 -4.37
CA PRO A 32 -8.90 -3.53 -3.27
C PRO A 32 -8.07 -3.28 -2.00
N PRO A 33 -8.39 -2.21 -1.24
CA PRO A 33 -7.77 -2.00 0.06
C PRO A 33 -8.18 -3.09 1.06
N ASP A 34 -7.37 -3.23 2.09
CA ASP A 34 -7.61 -4.15 3.20
C ASP A 34 -8.79 -3.74 4.07
N ALA A 35 -8.94 -2.45 4.27
CA ALA A 35 -10.09 -1.87 4.97
C ALA A 35 -10.41 -0.49 4.38
N ILE A 36 -11.66 -0.07 4.50
CA ILE A 36 -12.11 1.27 4.12
C ILE A 36 -12.93 1.84 5.28
N GLU A 37 -12.49 2.97 5.80
CA GLU A 37 -13.31 3.81 6.65
C GLU A 37 -14.03 4.85 5.77
N LYS A 38 -15.36 4.95 5.90
CA LYS A 38 -16.17 5.82 5.04
C LYS A 38 -16.92 6.86 5.85
N HIS A 39 -16.77 8.11 5.43
CA HIS A 39 -17.56 9.25 5.89
C HIS A 39 -18.26 9.87 4.66
N PRO A 40 -19.40 9.30 4.23
CA PRO A 40 -20.00 9.63 2.93
C PRO A 40 -20.75 10.99 2.92
N SER A 41 -20.95 11.59 4.06
CA SER A 41 -21.66 12.89 4.18
C SER A 41 -20.78 13.93 4.84
N ALA A 42 -20.81 15.15 4.32
CA ALA A 42 -20.27 16.30 5.03
C ALA A 42 -21.01 16.50 6.36
N GLY A 43 -20.30 16.90 7.39
CA GLY A 43 -20.91 17.12 8.70
C GLY A 43 -19.91 17.17 9.84
N THR A 44 -20.44 17.14 11.05
CA THR A 44 -19.63 17.18 12.26
C THR A 44 -18.74 15.95 12.35
N TYR A 45 -17.44 16.19 12.48
CA TYR A 45 -16.42 15.17 12.65
C TYR A 45 -15.68 15.39 13.97
N ASN A 46 -15.69 14.36 14.82
CA ASN A 46 -14.92 14.33 16.05
C ASN A 46 -13.57 13.71 15.76
N ARG A 47 -12.52 14.53 15.77
CA ARG A 47 -11.17 14.05 15.51
C ARG A 47 -10.72 13.08 16.58
N PRO A 48 -10.16 11.94 16.21
CA PRO A 48 -9.50 11.06 17.17
C PRO A 48 -8.28 11.76 17.79
N PRO A 49 -7.76 11.26 18.92
CA PRO A 49 -6.62 11.90 19.60
C PRO A 49 -5.38 12.07 18.71
N HIS A 50 -5.11 11.13 17.83
CA HIS A 50 -3.97 11.20 16.89
C HIS A 50 -4.15 12.29 15.82
N GLU A 51 -5.36 12.79 15.59
CA GLU A 51 -5.65 13.93 14.73
C GLU A 51 -5.77 15.26 15.51
N GLY A 52 -5.44 15.23 16.81
CA GLY A 52 -5.45 16.42 17.67
C GLY A 52 -6.73 16.61 18.45
N GLY A 53 -7.69 15.70 18.36
CA GLY A 53 -8.95 15.79 19.06
C GLY A 53 -9.79 17.02 18.68
N GLY A 54 -10.86 17.24 19.42
CA GLY A 54 -11.80 18.32 19.13
C GLY A 54 -12.76 17.99 17.98
N SER A 55 -13.70 18.90 17.75
CA SER A 55 -14.75 18.72 16.74
C SER A 55 -14.59 19.73 15.61
N THR A 56 -14.86 19.31 14.38
CA THR A 56 -14.87 20.16 13.20
C THR A 56 -15.99 19.77 12.25
N GLN A 57 -16.13 20.50 11.14
CA GLN A 57 -16.93 20.08 10.00
C GLN A 57 -16.00 19.44 8.96
N ALA A 58 -16.29 18.23 8.54
CA ALA A 58 -15.51 17.57 7.52
C ALA A 58 -16.27 17.51 6.19
N TYR A 59 -15.54 17.56 5.09
CA TYR A 59 -16.02 17.12 3.79
C TYR A 59 -16.24 15.60 3.79
N PRO A 60 -17.01 15.04 2.86
CA PRO A 60 -17.04 13.59 2.66
C PRO A 60 -15.64 13.07 2.40
N PHE A 61 -15.27 11.99 3.07
CA PHE A 61 -13.94 11.40 2.90
C PHE A 61 -13.95 9.89 3.09
N GLU A 62 -12.96 9.23 2.56
CA GLU A 62 -12.66 7.81 2.77
C GLU A 62 -11.20 7.66 3.15
N VAL A 63 -10.91 6.76 4.09
CA VAL A 63 -9.56 6.32 4.42
C VAL A 63 -9.42 4.87 3.99
N TRP A 64 -8.52 4.63 3.06
CA TRP A 64 -8.21 3.30 2.56
C TRP A 64 -6.94 2.79 3.24
N PHE A 65 -7.05 1.68 3.89
CA PHE A 65 -5.93 1.02 4.55
C PHE A 65 -5.42 -0.15 3.70
N TYR A 66 -4.13 -0.15 3.45
CA TYR A 66 -3.40 -1.25 2.83
C TYR A 66 -2.33 -1.74 3.80
N ARG A 67 -2.37 -3.02 4.15
CA ARG A 67 -1.34 -3.62 5.00
C ARG A 67 0.01 -3.64 4.32
N GLU A 68 0.02 -3.86 3.01
CA GLU A 68 1.22 -3.85 2.19
C GLU A 68 0.86 -3.30 0.80
N LEU A 69 1.63 -2.32 0.34
CA LEU A 69 1.60 -1.81 -1.02
C LEU A 69 2.96 -2.01 -1.65
N GLU A 70 3.01 -2.81 -2.71
CA GLU A 70 4.24 -3.09 -3.43
C GLU A 70 4.91 -1.81 -3.95
N GLY A 71 6.20 -1.67 -3.64
CA GLY A 71 6.99 -0.49 -4.00
C GLY A 71 6.71 0.76 -3.18
N VAL A 72 5.80 0.71 -2.18
CA VAL A 72 5.45 1.83 -1.32
C VAL A 72 5.78 1.53 0.14
N GLY A 73 5.30 0.40 0.68
CA GLY A 73 5.56 0.02 2.07
C GLY A 73 4.42 -0.73 2.73
N THR A 74 4.53 -0.88 4.04
CA THR A 74 3.53 -1.52 4.91
C THR A 74 2.70 -0.50 5.66
N ASP A 75 1.48 -0.91 6.07
CA ASP A 75 0.54 -0.10 6.86
C ASP A 75 0.28 1.28 6.23
N VAL A 76 -0.01 1.29 4.91
CA VAL A 76 -0.23 2.51 4.14
C VAL A 76 -1.68 2.94 4.24
N GLU A 77 -1.89 4.16 4.71
CA GLU A 77 -3.19 4.83 4.74
C GLU A 77 -3.28 5.87 3.62
N LEU A 78 -4.35 5.79 2.82
CA LEU A 78 -4.64 6.73 1.75
C LEU A 78 -5.95 7.43 2.04
N GLU A 79 -5.92 8.75 2.12
CA GLU A 79 -7.11 9.55 2.32
C GLU A 79 -7.62 10.13 1.00
N PHE A 80 -8.92 9.99 0.77
CA PHE A 80 -9.62 10.57 -0.38
C PHE A 80 -10.71 11.49 0.13
N VAL A 81 -10.74 12.73 -0.36
CA VAL A 81 -11.67 13.77 0.11
C VAL A 81 -12.46 14.32 -1.06
N ASP A 82 -13.78 14.45 -0.90
CA ASP A 82 -14.67 15.14 -1.84
C ASP A 82 -14.94 16.58 -1.38
N VAL A 83 -14.01 17.46 -1.67
CA VAL A 83 -14.16 18.91 -1.35
C VAL A 83 -15.25 19.55 -2.17
N SER A 84 -15.54 19.01 -3.34
CA SER A 84 -16.52 19.55 -4.28
C SER A 84 -17.96 19.16 -3.97
N LEU A 85 -18.17 18.18 -3.10
CA LEU A 85 -19.47 17.58 -2.78
C LEU A 85 -20.19 17.00 -4.03
N THR A 86 -19.43 16.55 -5.00
CA THR A 86 -19.94 15.99 -6.26
C THR A 86 -19.81 14.47 -6.34
N GLY A 87 -19.27 13.83 -5.30
CA GLY A 87 -18.91 12.42 -5.31
C GLY A 87 -17.52 12.15 -5.92
N GLU A 88 -16.81 13.21 -6.34
CA GLU A 88 -15.45 13.09 -6.84
C GLU A 88 -14.44 13.17 -5.70
N TYR A 89 -14.06 12.01 -5.21
CA TYR A 89 -13.08 11.87 -4.13
C TYR A 89 -11.66 11.94 -4.69
N ARG A 90 -10.88 12.90 -4.22
CA ARG A 90 -9.49 13.09 -4.64
C ARG A 90 -8.51 12.62 -3.58
N LEU A 91 -7.47 11.93 -4.00
CA LEU A 91 -6.37 11.53 -3.13
C LEU A 91 -5.68 12.78 -2.58
N VAL A 92 -5.47 12.81 -1.27
CA VAL A 92 -4.83 13.92 -0.59
C VAL A 92 -3.58 13.46 0.16
N SER A 93 -2.54 14.27 0.13
CA SER A 93 -1.31 14.06 0.90
C SER A 93 -1.38 14.69 2.30
N ASP A 94 -2.32 15.63 2.49
CA ASP A 94 -2.53 16.34 3.74
C ASP A 94 -3.85 15.90 4.38
N PRO A 95 -3.81 15.21 5.54
CA PRO A 95 -5.02 14.73 6.22
C PRO A 95 -5.95 15.85 6.71
N ASP A 96 -5.45 17.08 6.85
CA ASP A 96 -6.30 18.20 7.23
C ASP A 96 -7.16 18.72 6.06
N LYS A 97 -6.96 18.24 4.85
CA LYS A 97 -7.80 18.58 3.68
C LYS A 97 -9.27 18.23 3.84
N LYS A 98 -9.60 17.25 4.67
CA LYS A 98 -10.98 16.89 5.00
C LYS A 98 -11.67 17.93 5.90
N ASP A 99 -10.90 18.77 6.62
CA ASP A 99 -11.44 19.80 7.52
C ASP A 99 -11.98 21.00 6.75
N ALA A 100 -13.28 21.11 6.64
CA ALA A 100 -13.93 22.22 5.95
C ALA A 100 -13.76 23.57 6.68
N LEU A 101 -13.44 23.55 7.97
CA LEU A 101 -13.20 24.75 8.77
C LEU A 101 -11.71 25.10 8.91
N LEU A 102 -10.87 24.41 8.18
CA LEU A 102 -9.42 24.56 8.25
C LEU A 102 -8.95 26.01 8.10
N LEU A 103 -9.53 26.72 7.15
CA LEU A 103 -9.19 28.12 6.84
C LEU A 103 -10.09 29.14 7.54
N VAL A 104 -11.07 28.69 8.34
CA VAL A 104 -12.00 29.58 9.03
C VAL A 104 -11.41 29.97 10.39
N PRO A 105 -11.13 31.26 10.64
CA PRO A 105 -10.62 31.70 11.93
C PRO A 105 -11.59 31.38 13.08
N GLY A 106 -11.05 30.87 14.21
CA GLY A 106 -11.83 30.60 15.41
C GLY A 106 -12.80 29.42 15.35
N ALA A 107 -12.87 28.69 14.23
CA ALA A 107 -13.76 27.54 14.07
C ALA A 107 -12.97 26.25 13.84
N GLY A 108 -13.53 25.08 14.21
CA GLY A 108 -12.94 23.78 13.99
C GLY A 108 -11.58 23.57 14.67
N SER A 109 -11.40 24.14 15.86
CA SER A 109 -10.13 24.06 16.58
C SER A 109 -9.88 22.66 17.14
N THR A 110 -8.62 22.22 17.12
CA THR A 110 -8.16 21.03 17.85
C THR A 110 -8.18 21.28 19.36
N LEU A 111 -8.01 20.24 20.15
CA LEU A 111 -7.99 20.38 21.60
C LEU A 111 -6.83 21.31 22.07
N ALA A 112 -5.66 21.17 21.46
CA ALA A 112 -4.50 22.00 21.77
C ALA A 112 -4.73 23.49 21.42
N GLU A 113 -5.38 23.76 20.29
CA GLU A 113 -5.77 25.11 19.85
C GLU A 113 -6.82 25.73 20.79
N GLN A 114 -7.78 24.92 21.27
CA GLN A 114 -8.80 25.36 22.24
C GLN A 114 -8.18 25.73 23.60
N LEU A 115 -7.13 25.02 23.99
CA LEU A 115 -6.39 25.28 25.24
C LEU A 115 -5.34 26.40 25.07
N GLY A 116 -5.22 27.01 23.88
CA GLY A 116 -4.22 28.05 23.60
C GLY A 116 -2.77 27.56 23.57
N ALA A 117 -2.60 26.25 23.47
CA ALA A 117 -1.27 25.63 23.38
C ALA A 117 -0.72 25.60 21.95
N ALA A 118 -1.54 25.90 20.95
CA ALA A 118 -1.18 25.89 19.54
C ALA A 118 -2.08 26.83 18.73
N GLU A 119 -1.63 27.21 17.55
CA GLU A 119 -2.42 27.92 16.55
C GLU A 119 -2.75 27.01 15.37
N LYS A 120 -3.79 27.33 14.59
CA LYS A 120 -4.14 26.58 13.37
C LYS A 120 -2.97 26.50 12.37
N GLY A 121 -2.13 27.54 12.34
CA GLY A 121 -0.92 27.57 11.51
C GLY A 121 0.14 26.56 11.94
N ASP A 122 0.11 26.15 13.21
CA ASP A 122 1.09 25.23 13.80
C ASP A 122 0.69 23.76 13.58
N ARG A 123 -0.48 23.49 13.01
CA ARG A 123 -0.82 22.12 12.63
C ARG A 123 0.29 21.58 11.74
N PRO A 124 0.67 20.30 11.88
CA PRO A 124 1.79 19.71 11.16
C PRO A 124 1.50 19.63 9.65
N ARG A 125 1.54 20.78 9.01
CA ARG A 125 1.53 20.95 7.58
C ARG A 125 2.94 21.27 7.14
N PHE A 126 3.70 20.33 6.72
CA PHE A 126 4.97 20.58 6.03
C PHE A 126 5.93 21.59 6.72
N SER A 127 5.71 21.92 7.99
CA SER A 127 6.62 22.78 8.75
C SER A 127 7.59 21.93 9.54
N PRO A 128 8.88 21.90 9.17
CA PRO A 128 9.88 21.04 9.82
C PRO A 128 10.25 21.47 11.24
N GLY A 129 9.68 22.56 11.73
CA GLY A 129 10.25 23.28 12.86
C GLY A 129 9.70 23.01 14.24
N ASN A 130 8.54 22.38 14.42
CA ASN A 130 7.89 22.39 15.73
C ASN A 130 7.41 21.01 16.20
N ARG A 131 8.27 19.98 16.04
CA ARG A 131 8.00 18.62 16.54
C ARG A 131 7.82 18.52 18.05
N ASP A 132 8.46 19.41 18.79
CA ASP A 132 8.53 19.32 20.26
C ASP A 132 7.37 19.99 20.98
N SER A 133 6.53 20.72 20.26
CA SER A 133 5.42 21.50 20.84
C SER A 133 4.13 20.71 21.04
N TYR A 134 4.04 19.45 20.57
CA TYR A 134 2.85 18.63 20.68
C TYR A 134 3.08 17.29 21.38
N PRO A 135 3.29 17.27 22.71
CA PRO A 135 3.45 16.02 23.45
C PRO A 135 2.20 15.12 23.46
N LEU A 136 1.05 15.66 23.01
CA LEU A 136 -0.23 14.92 22.98
C LEU A 136 -0.55 14.29 21.61
N MET A 137 0.34 14.38 20.62
CA MET A 137 0.16 13.80 19.30
C MET A 137 1.31 12.84 18.90
N PRO A 138 1.38 11.64 19.51
CA PRO A 138 2.57 10.81 19.37
C PRO A 138 2.74 10.15 18.00
N GLN A 139 1.71 10.02 17.18
CA GLN A 139 1.81 9.29 15.91
C GLN A 139 2.03 10.17 14.68
N ARG A 140 1.31 11.25 14.52
CA ARG A 140 1.53 12.19 13.39
C ARG A 140 2.87 12.93 13.46
N ALA A 141 3.44 13.09 14.65
CA ALA A 141 4.75 13.69 14.83
C ALA A 141 5.92 12.82 14.30
N LYS A 142 5.67 11.55 13.99
CA LYS A 142 6.67 10.64 13.42
C LYS A 142 6.71 10.69 11.90
N ASP A 143 5.62 11.12 11.26
CA ASP A 143 5.54 11.18 9.82
C ASP A 143 6.31 12.40 9.29
N SER A 144 7.32 12.15 8.48
CA SER A 144 7.94 13.21 7.70
C SER A 144 6.93 13.73 6.67
N PRO A 145 6.73 15.06 6.53
CA PRO A 145 5.89 15.60 5.47
C PRO A 145 6.35 15.17 4.07
N PHE A 146 7.63 15.00 3.88
CA PHE A 146 8.21 14.50 2.63
C PHE A 146 7.84 13.03 2.40
N GLN A 147 7.82 12.20 3.45
CA GLN A 147 7.44 10.80 3.35
C GLN A 147 5.99 10.64 2.86
N ARG A 148 5.06 11.46 3.33
CA ARG A 148 3.67 11.45 2.84
C ARG A 148 3.58 11.87 1.38
N TYR A 149 4.34 12.87 0.99
CA TYR A 149 4.38 13.30 -0.40
C TYR A 149 5.00 12.24 -1.31
N GLU A 150 6.09 11.62 -0.87
CA GLU A 150 6.71 10.50 -1.58
C GLU A 150 5.76 9.31 -1.71
N THR A 151 5.08 8.95 -0.61
CA THR A 151 4.04 7.91 -0.64
C THR A 151 2.93 8.28 -1.62
N TYR A 152 2.44 9.51 -1.59
CA TYR A 152 1.43 10.03 -2.50
C TYR A 152 1.86 9.89 -3.97
N GLU A 153 3.10 10.21 -4.29
CA GLU A 153 3.65 10.06 -5.63
C GLU A 153 3.84 8.58 -6.02
N MET A 154 4.38 7.76 -5.13
CA MET A 154 4.63 6.35 -5.39
C MET A 154 3.34 5.57 -5.65
N VAL A 155 2.29 5.84 -4.88
CA VAL A 155 1.00 5.15 -5.02
C VAL A 155 0.33 5.41 -6.37
N GLN A 156 0.58 6.56 -6.97
CA GLN A 156 -0.01 6.91 -8.27
C GLN A 156 0.67 6.23 -9.46
N ARG A 157 1.80 5.57 -9.22
CA ARG A 157 2.56 4.88 -10.27
C ARG A 157 2.42 3.38 -10.08
N PRO A 158 2.23 2.61 -11.16
CA PRO A 158 2.33 1.16 -11.06
C PRO A 158 3.73 0.78 -10.60
N PRO A 159 3.87 -0.23 -9.73
CA PRO A 159 5.17 -0.73 -9.32
C PRO A 159 5.98 -1.12 -10.56
N LYS A 160 7.22 -0.64 -10.63
CA LYS A 160 8.13 -0.99 -11.72
C LYS A 160 8.83 -2.28 -11.35
N LEU A 161 8.66 -3.29 -12.17
CA LEU A 161 9.50 -4.48 -12.09
C LEU A 161 10.95 -4.09 -12.37
N ARG A 162 11.87 -4.51 -11.50
CA ARG A 162 13.31 -4.29 -11.65
C ARG A 162 13.91 -5.20 -12.72
N HIS A 163 13.31 -6.40 -12.86
CA HIS A 163 13.79 -7.48 -13.72
C HIS A 163 12.71 -7.93 -14.72
N PRO A 164 12.35 -7.10 -15.72
CA PRO A 164 11.31 -7.42 -16.69
C PRO A 164 11.64 -8.64 -17.55
N GLU A 165 12.92 -8.99 -17.69
CA GLU A 165 13.38 -10.18 -18.41
C GLU A 165 12.89 -11.48 -17.77
N LEU A 166 12.80 -11.55 -16.43
CA LEU A 166 12.27 -12.73 -15.73
C LEU A 166 10.77 -12.88 -15.95
N ARG A 167 10.05 -11.76 -16.04
CA ARG A 167 8.63 -11.74 -16.41
C ARG A 167 8.40 -12.34 -17.80
N GLU A 168 9.26 -12.01 -18.76
CA GLU A 168 9.18 -12.56 -20.12
C GLU A 168 9.42 -14.07 -20.11
N LEU A 169 10.40 -14.58 -19.37
CA LEU A 169 10.66 -16.01 -19.21
C LEU A 169 9.42 -16.76 -18.68
N VAL A 170 8.82 -16.26 -17.61
CA VAL A 170 7.58 -16.85 -17.05
C VAL A 170 6.43 -16.76 -18.05
N SER A 171 6.32 -15.68 -18.79
CA SER A 171 5.26 -15.49 -19.79
C SER A 171 5.41 -16.41 -21.00
N ALA A 172 6.64 -16.73 -21.36
CA ALA A 172 6.94 -17.67 -22.46
C ALA A 172 6.71 -19.14 -22.06
N SER A 173 6.42 -19.42 -20.77
CA SER A 173 6.23 -20.79 -20.25
C SER A 173 7.39 -21.73 -20.55
N VAL A 174 8.61 -21.21 -20.58
CA VAL A 174 9.82 -22.01 -20.81
C VAL A 174 10.35 -22.43 -19.45
N GLU A 175 10.39 -23.73 -19.22
CA GLU A 175 10.98 -24.30 -18.01
C GLU A 175 12.48 -24.46 -18.19
N TYR A 176 13.24 -23.70 -17.43
CA TYR A 176 14.68 -23.89 -17.25
C TYR A 176 14.93 -24.32 -15.81
N ALA A 177 15.51 -25.51 -15.63
CA ALA A 177 15.89 -26.02 -14.33
C ALA A 177 17.42 -26.14 -14.24
N THR A 178 18.11 -25.01 -14.31
CA THR A 178 19.60 -24.99 -14.20
C THR A 178 20.07 -24.80 -12.78
N LEU A 179 19.23 -24.17 -11.93
CA LEU A 179 19.52 -23.96 -10.52
C LEU A 179 18.80 -25.03 -9.68
N PRO A 180 19.49 -25.79 -8.82
CA PRO A 180 18.85 -26.71 -7.90
C PRO A 180 18.15 -25.93 -6.77
N LEU A 181 16.87 -25.65 -6.96
CA LEU A 181 16.02 -24.92 -6.04
C LEU A 181 14.83 -25.80 -5.61
N GLU A 182 14.55 -25.83 -4.32
CA GLU A 182 13.33 -26.40 -3.79
C GLU A 182 12.35 -25.28 -3.47
N VAL A 183 11.08 -25.48 -3.85
CA VAL A 183 10.00 -24.51 -3.60
C VAL A 183 9.03 -25.16 -2.64
N GLU A 184 8.84 -24.54 -1.48
CA GLU A 184 7.86 -24.95 -0.51
C GLU A 184 6.81 -23.86 -0.30
N THR A 185 5.59 -24.25 0.06
CA THR A 185 4.51 -23.31 0.38
C THR A 185 3.86 -23.67 1.70
N ALA A 186 3.62 -22.67 2.55
CA ALA A 186 2.82 -22.81 3.75
C ALA A 186 1.57 -21.93 3.68
N TYR A 187 0.47 -22.43 4.23
CA TYR A 187 -0.83 -21.77 4.21
C TYR A 187 -1.20 -21.35 5.62
N PHE A 188 -1.57 -20.08 5.76
CA PHE A 188 -2.07 -19.53 7.02
C PHE A 188 -3.43 -18.89 6.78
N GLN A 189 -4.36 -19.10 7.69
CA GLN A 189 -5.65 -18.43 7.69
C GLN A 189 -5.70 -17.42 8.85
N PRO A 190 -5.31 -16.17 8.63
CA PRO A 190 -5.51 -15.13 9.62
C PRO A 190 -7.01 -14.90 9.83
N ALA A 191 -7.39 -14.49 11.05
CA ALA A 191 -8.76 -14.08 11.35
C ALA A 191 -9.20 -13.00 10.32
N GLN A 192 -10.44 -13.11 9.78
CA GLN A 192 -11.07 -12.20 8.80
C GLN A 192 -11.12 -12.65 7.33
N GLY A 193 -11.07 -13.94 7.05
CA GLY A 193 -11.42 -14.45 5.71
C GLY A 193 -10.38 -14.23 4.62
N ARG A 194 -9.15 -13.87 4.99
CA ARG A 194 -8.02 -13.78 4.07
C ARG A 194 -7.13 -14.99 4.22
N PHE A 195 -6.46 -15.33 3.13
CA PHE A 195 -5.52 -16.44 3.09
C PHE A 195 -4.14 -15.88 2.84
N GLN A 196 -3.22 -16.22 3.73
CA GLN A 196 -1.80 -15.95 3.55
C GLN A 196 -1.12 -17.21 3.05
N VAL A 197 -0.44 -17.11 1.93
CA VAL A 197 0.44 -18.14 1.42
C VAL A 197 1.86 -17.61 1.57
N VAL A 198 2.73 -18.38 2.22
CA VAL A 198 4.15 -18.03 2.26
C VAL A 198 4.88 -19.00 1.33
N VAL A 199 5.63 -18.43 0.40
CA VAL A 199 6.48 -19.16 -0.52
C VAL A 199 7.88 -19.17 0.05
N PHE A 200 8.50 -20.33 0.08
CA PHE A 200 9.88 -20.51 0.51
C PHE A 200 10.70 -21.05 -0.67
N LEU A 201 11.89 -20.48 -0.85
CA LEU A 201 12.90 -20.99 -1.77
C LEU A 201 14.11 -21.45 -0.96
N VAL A 202 14.49 -22.70 -1.18
CA VAL A 202 15.66 -23.32 -0.54
C VAL A 202 16.65 -23.68 -1.63
N PRO A 203 17.82 -23.05 -1.70
CA PRO A 203 18.84 -23.40 -2.66
C PRO A 203 19.46 -24.76 -2.30
N GLY A 204 19.62 -25.62 -3.30
CA GLY A 204 20.36 -26.87 -3.14
C GLY A 204 21.86 -26.67 -2.95
N GLY A 205 22.53 -27.69 -2.40
CA GLY A 205 23.95 -27.62 -2.09
C GLY A 205 24.82 -27.26 -3.29
N GLY A 206 25.72 -26.30 -3.09
CA GLY A 206 26.69 -25.85 -4.09
C GLY A 206 26.37 -24.50 -4.75
N LEU A 207 25.16 -23.96 -4.59
CA LEU A 207 24.80 -22.63 -5.06
C LEU A 207 25.16 -21.51 -4.09
N LEU A 208 25.46 -21.85 -2.85
CA LEU A 208 25.68 -20.87 -1.81
C LEU A 208 27.15 -20.51 -1.73
N THR A 209 27.50 -19.38 -2.28
CA THR A 209 28.77 -18.70 -2.02
C THR A 209 28.51 -17.45 -1.16
N PRO A 210 29.53 -16.95 -0.44
CA PRO A 210 29.37 -15.72 0.36
C PRO A 210 28.93 -14.49 -0.45
N GLU A 211 29.09 -14.55 -1.76
CA GLU A 211 28.77 -13.46 -2.70
C GLU A 211 27.51 -13.76 -3.53
N ALA A 212 26.83 -14.88 -3.26
CA ALA A 212 25.64 -15.26 -4.02
C ALA A 212 24.54 -14.22 -3.85
N GLU A 213 23.99 -13.77 -4.98
CA GLU A 213 22.89 -12.84 -5.04
C GLU A 213 21.86 -13.39 -6.04
N PHE A 214 20.62 -13.48 -5.62
CA PHE A 214 19.55 -14.01 -6.43
C PHE A 214 18.50 -12.97 -6.71
N VAL A 215 17.97 -12.98 -7.90
CA VAL A 215 16.77 -12.24 -8.26
C VAL A 215 15.62 -13.23 -8.38
N VAL A 216 14.55 -12.99 -7.65
CA VAL A 216 13.36 -13.84 -7.60
C VAL A 216 12.19 -13.06 -8.18
N TYR A 217 11.66 -13.52 -9.29
CA TYR A 217 10.42 -13.02 -9.86
C TYR A 217 9.32 -14.06 -9.63
N GLY A 218 8.15 -13.61 -9.20
CA GLY A 218 6.99 -14.48 -9.01
C GLY A 218 5.71 -13.91 -9.59
N ARG A 219 4.88 -14.79 -10.12
CA ARG A 219 3.57 -14.48 -10.64
C ARG A 219 2.54 -15.50 -10.13
N VAL A 220 1.47 -14.99 -9.53
CA VAL A 220 0.34 -15.81 -9.09
C VAL A 220 -0.84 -15.54 -10.00
N THR A 221 -1.42 -16.59 -10.55
CA THR A 221 -2.61 -16.50 -11.41
C THR A 221 -3.76 -17.33 -10.85
N ASP A 222 -4.99 -16.87 -11.08
CA ASP A 222 -6.21 -17.63 -10.79
C ASP A 222 -6.47 -18.68 -11.89
N LEU A 223 -7.48 -19.54 -11.71
CA LEU A 223 -7.89 -20.51 -12.73
C LEU A 223 -8.29 -19.87 -14.06
N GLY A 224 -8.69 -18.62 -14.07
CA GLY A 224 -8.96 -17.84 -15.27
C GLY A 224 -7.71 -17.28 -15.94
N ARG A 225 -6.50 -17.68 -15.49
CA ARG A 225 -5.21 -17.18 -15.95
C ARG A 225 -5.02 -15.67 -15.76
N ARG A 226 -5.69 -15.08 -14.76
CA ARG A 226 -5.53 -13.67 -14.45
C ARG A 226 -4.45 -13.54 -13.38
N VAL A 227 -3.55 -12.60 -13.60
CA VAL A 227 -2.53 -12.25 -12.61
C VAL A 227 -3.24 -11.60 -11.42
N VAL A 228 -3.13 -12.23 -10.26
CA VAL A 228 -3.65 -11.72 -8.98
C VAL A 228 -2.56 -11.11 -8.12
N PHE A 229 -1.33 -11.56 -8.33
CA PHE A 229 -0.15 -11.04 -7.65
C PHE A 229 1.08 -11.19 -8.56
N GLU A 230 1.98 -10.20 -8.52
CA GLU A 230 3.24 -10.19 -9.26
C GLU A 230 4.28 -9.45 -8.42
N PHE A 231 5.48 -10.00 -8.31
CA PHE A 231 6.57 -9.42 -7.53
C PHE A 231 7.93 -9.73 -8.14
N ASP A 232 8.91 -8.91 -7.84
CA ASP A 232 10.31 -9.19 -8.02
C ASP A 232 11.12 -8.73 -6.80
N ASP A 233 11.97 -9.61 -6.29
CA ASP A 233 12.80 -9.38 -5.12
C ASP A 233 14.26 -9.69 -5.42
N GLU A 234 15.15 -8.96 -4.79
CA GLU A 234 16.58 -9.28 -4.72
C GLU A 234 16.85 -9.95 -3.37
N TRP A 235 17.53 -11.08 -3.41
CA TRP A 235 17.85 -11.84 -2.21
C TRP A 235 19.34 -12.15 -2.10
N LYS A 236 19.91 -11.73 -0.98
CA LYS A 236 21.28 -12.05 -0.55
C LYS A 236 21.19 -12.91 0.70
N PRO A 237 21.73 -14.14 0.67
CA PRO A 237 21.77 -14.97 1.86
C PRO A 237 22.62 -14.34 2.96
N ASP A 238 22.04 -14.14 4.14
CA ASP A 238 22.72 -13.47 5.26
C ASP A 238 23.75 -14.34 5.98
N SER A 239 23.68 -15.67 5.83
CA SER A 239 24.56 -16.64 6.52
C SER A 239 24.67 -17.94 5.75
N LEU A 240 25.85 -18.55 5.80
CA LEU A 240 26.10 -19.89 5.28
C LEU A 240 26.01 -20.99 6.37
N GLU A 241 25.81 -20.63 7.64
CA GLU A 241 25.79 -21.59 8.76
C GLU A 241 24.48 -22.37 8.86
N ALA A 242 23.38 -21.83 8.31
CA ALA A 242 22.11 -22.53 8.15
C ALA A 242 21.70 -22.44 6.68
N PRO A 243 20.94 -23.42 6.14
CA PRO A 243 20.45 -23.29 4.79
C PRO A 243 19.62 -22.01 4.68
N PRO A 244 20.07 -21.00 3.91
CA PRO A 244 19.35 -19.76 3.81
C PRO A 244 18.04 -20.02 3.07
N VAL A 245 16.97 -19.47 3.61
CA VAL A 245 15.65 -19.61 3.06
C VAL A 245 15.15 -18.23 2.70
N TRP A 246 14.87 -18.02 1.42
CA TRP A 246 14.09 -16.85 1.04
C TRP A 246 12.61 -17.14 1.27
N SER A 247 11.88 -16.15 1.78
CA SER A 247 10.43 -16.29 1.99
C SER A 247 9.67 -15.04 1.58
N ARG A 248 8.53 -15.25 0.93
CA ARG A 248 7.61 -14.17 0.55
C ARG A 248 6.19 -14.49 0.98
N PRO A 249 5.59 -13.68 1.85
CA PRO A 249 4.17 -13.78 2.15
C PRO A 249 3.33 -13.20 0.99
N LEU A 250 2.32 -13.94 0.58
CA LEU A 250 1.35 -13.53 -0.44
C LEU A 250 -0.04 -13.48 0.21
N MET A 251 -0.71 -12.35 0.11
CA MET A 251 -2.06 -12.17 0.63
C MET A 251 -3.07 -12.40 -0.48
N LEU A 252 -3.85 -13.48 -0.39
CA LEU A 252 -4.87 -13.83 -1.36
C LEU A 252 -6.26 -13.44 -0.84
N ALA A 253 -7.00 -12.71 -1.64
CA ALA A 253 -8.31 -12.17 -1.26
C ALA A 253 -9.42 -13.22 -1.15
N GLN A 254 -9.27 -14.36 -1.82
CA GLN A 254 -10.29 -15.42 -1.86
C GLN A 254 -9.61 -16.79 -1.74
N PRO A 255 -10.26 -17.77 -1.08
CA PRO A 255 -9.80 -19.15 -1.12
C PRO A 255 -10.00 -19.71 -2.51
N GLY A 256 -9.09 -20.56 -2.95
CA GLY A 256 -9.19 -21.22 -4.24
C GLY A 256 -7.86 -21.75 -4.73
N PRO A 257 -7.87 -22.48 -5.85
CA PRO A 257 -6.64 -22.90 -6.49
C PRO A 257 -6.02 -21.73 -7.26
N TYR A 258 -4.73 -21.56 -7.05
CA TYR A 258 -3.90 -20.60 -7.73
C TYR A 258 -2.69 -21.30 -8.35
N LYS A 259 -2.19 -20.76 -9.45
CA LYS A 259 -0.93 -21.17 -10.03
C LYS A 259 0.14 -20.16 -9.65
N LEU A 260 1.20 -20.63 -9.00
CA LEU A 260 2.42 -19.86 -8.74
C LEU A 260 3.46 -20.23 -9.80
N GLU A 261 3.99 -19.23 -10.46
CA GLU A 261 5.09 -19.36 -11.43
C GLU A 261 6.24 -18.51 -10.89
N LEU A 262 7.42 -19.10 -10.78
CA LEU A 262 8.63 -18.47 -10.27
C LEU A 262 9.74 -18.54 -11.30
N ALA A 263 10.49 -17.46 -11.41
CA ALA A 263 11.78 -17.43 -12.09
C ALA A 263 12.83 -16.91 -11.11
N VAL A 264 13.93 -17.64 -11.00
CA VAL A 264 15.06 -17.27 -10.14
C VAL A 264 16.30 -17.20 -11.02
N LYS A 265 17.03 -16.11 -10.89
CA LYS A 265 18.28 -15.87 -11.59
C LYS A 265 19.38 -15.63 -10.58
N ASP A 266 20.53 -16.25 -10.78
CA ASP A 266 21.76 -15.85 -10.11
C ASP A 266 22.24 -14.52 -10.71
N ALA A 267 22.40 -13.51 -9.87
CA ALA A 267 22.83 -12.17 -10.30
C ALA A 267 24.36 -12.06 -10.44
N THR A 268 25.09 -13.05 -9.95
CA THR A 268 26.57 -13.04 -9.96
C THR A 268 27.19 -13.72 -11.16
N GLY A 269 26.41 -14.45 -11.98
CA GLY A 269 26.97 -15.17 -13.13
C GLY A 269 26.05 -15.49 -14.27
#